data_19fe7fad1b501cdd341e6e5332a7480c
#
_entry.id   19fe7fad1b501cdd341e6e5332a7480c
#
_cell.length_a   1.000
_cell.length_b   1.000
_cell.length_c   1.000
_cell.angle_alpha   90.00
_cell.angle_beta   90.00
_cell.angle_gamma   90.00
#
_symmetry.space_group_name_H-M   'P 1'
#
loop_
_entity.id
_entity.type
_entity.pdbx_description
1 polymer ?
#
loop_
_entity_poly.entity_id
_entity_poly.type
_entity_poly.pdbx_seq_one_letter_code
_entity_poly.pdbx_strand_id
1 'polypeptide(L)'
;MQRSHYQALLPDFVPMIEPTLNYVPCPGPAAASAPATHADVAAAQHRMAYWEWNATGNPAHPHVVVCVHGLSRQGRDFDTLARSLSAHARVICPDVVGRGQSDWLADPLGYQLPVYAADMLALLAQVHQQAPITTLDWVGTSMGGLIGMAVAGQPGLPLPAPVRRLVLNDVGPVIQWQALQRIGQYLGYPARFDSLQQAADAMWAISTSF
;
A
#
# COMPACT_ATOMS: atom_id res chain seq x y z
N MET A 1 -13.67 -54.23 -5.16
CA MET A 1 -12.80 -53.09 -5.47
C MET A 1 -13.67 -51.87 -5.79
N GLN A 2 -14.05 -51.16 -4.74
CA GLN A 2 -14.79 -49.89 -4.87
C GLN A 2 -13.79 -48.77 -4.60
N ARG A 3 -13.31 -48.07 -5.65
CA ARG A 3 -12.57 -46.83 -5.51
C ARG A 3 -13.57 -45.72 -5.19
N SER A 4 -13.32 -45.08 -4.08
CA SER A 4 -14.02 -44.03 -3.39
C SER A 4 -14.50 -42.89 -4.30
N HIS A 5 -15.81 -42.58 -4.20
CA HIS A 5 -16.51 -41.44 -4.83
C HIS A 5 -16.18 -40.07 -4.17
N TYR A 6 -15.13 -40.00 -3.37
CA TYR A 6 -14.75 -38.77 -2.64
C TYR A 6 -13.77 -37.86 -3.39
N GLN A 7 -13.32 -38.24 -4.60
CA GLN A 7 -12.33 -37.45 -5.36
C GLN A 7 -12.94 -36.37 -6.26
N ALA A 8 -14.27 -36.23 -6.29
CA ALA A 8 -15.00 -35.30 -7.18
C ALA A 8 -15.48 -34.01 -6.49
N LEU A 9 -15.06 -33.72 -5.25
CA LEU A 9 -15.51 -32.54 -4.47
C LEU A 9 -14.37 -31.65 -3.95
N LEU A 10 -13.15 -31.84 -4.40
CA LEU A 10 -12.14 -30.81 -4.20
C LEU A 10 -12.33 -29.79 -5.33
N PRO A 11 -12.63 -28.52 -5.02
CA PRO A 11 -12.61 -27.51 -6.05
C PRO A 11 -11.24 -27.54 -6.73
N ASP A 12 -11.22 -27.44 -8.06
CA ASP A 12 -9.99 -27.36 -8.84
C ASP A 12 -9.02 -26.44 -8.10
N PHE A 13 -7.84 -26.99 -7.78
CA PHE A 13 -6.80 -26.23 -7.09
C PHE A 13 -6.36 -25.13 -8.04
N VAL A 14 -7.02 -23.97 -7.95
CA VAL A 14 -6.55 -22.76 -8.63
C VAL A 14 -5.21 -22.42 -7.97
N PRO A 15 -4.09 -22.50 -8.71
CA PRO A 15 -2.79 -22.17 -8.15
C PRO A 15 -2.90 -20.80 -7.48
N MET A 16 -2.63 -20.73 -6.19
CA MET A 16 -2.62 -19.43 -5.50
C MET A 16 -1.48 -18.62 -6.11
N ILE A 17 -1.85 -17.55 -6.82
CA ILE A 17 -0.87 -16.63 -7.37
C ILE A 17 -0.28 -15.87 -6.20
N GLU A 18 1.02 -16.08 -5.99
CA GLU A 18 1.80 -15.33 -5.03
C GLU A 18 2.33 -14.03 -5.66
N PRO A 19 2.40 -12.95 -4.89
CA PRO A 19 2.92 -11.69 -5.40
C PRO A 19 4.43 -11.70 -5.57
N THR A 20 4.92 -10.85 -6.43
CA THR A 20 6.34 -10.53 -6.54
C THR A 20 6.67 -9.34 -5.66
N LEU A 21 7.69 -9.46 -4.80
CA LEU A 21 8.24 -8.34 -4.03
C LEU A 21 9.21 -7.54 -4.89
N ASN A 22 8.98 -6.25 -4.95
CA ASN A 22 9.78 -5.29 -5.69
C ASN A 22 10.13 -4.09 -4.81
N TYR A 23 11.09 -3.25 -5.26
CA TYR A 23 11.51 -2.04 -4.56
C TYR A 23 11.60 -0.86 -5.53
N VAL A 24 11.26 0.32 -5.04
CA VAL A 24 11.43 1.58 -5.75
C VAL A 24 12.25 2.55 -4.90
N PRO A 25 13.28 3.22 -5.49
CA PRO A 25 13.96 4.31 -4.81
C PRO A 25 13.03 5.53 -4.75
N CYS A 26 12.86 6.08 -3.57
CA CYS A 26 12.00 7.22 -3.31
C CYS A 26 12.81 8.46 -2.92
N PRO A 27 12.32 9.67 -3.24
CA PRO A 27 12.95 10.91 -2.81
C PRO A 27 12.84 11.06 -1.29
N GLY A 28 13.89 11.60 -0.66
CA GLY A 28 13.84 11.87 0.79
C GLY A 28 12.92 13.06 1.13
N PRO A 29 12.61 13.25 2.44
CA PRO A 29 11.70 14.31 2.91
C PRO A 29 12.09 15.72 2.48
N ALA A 30 13.37 16.02 2.33
CA ALA A 30 13.85 17.32 1.87
C ALA A 30 13.44 17.65 0.43
N ALA A 31 13.32 16.64 -0.45
CA ALA A 31 12.88 16.81 -1.82
C ALA A 31 11.36 17.06 -1.95
N ALA A 32 10.58 16.67 -0.94
CA ALA A 32 9.14 16.88 -0.93
C ALA A 32 8.74 18.33 -0.54
N SER A 33 9.66 19.12 0.03
CA SER A 33 9.38 20.44 0.62
C SER A 33 10.06 21.64 -0.09
N ALA A 34 10.98 21.41 -1.05
CA ALA A 34 11.66 22.50 -1.75
C ALA A 34 12.06 22.05 -3.18
N PRO A 35 12.33 23.01 -4.12
CA PRO A 35 13.00 22.70 -5.37
C PRO A 35 14.45 22.27 -5.05
N ALA A 36 14.62 20.96 -4.82
CA ALA A 36 15.90 20.38 -4.47
C ALA A 36 16.87 20.44 -5.65
N THR A 37 18.14 20.74 -5.39
CA THR A 37 19.21 20.53 -6.37
C THR A 37 19.42 19.04 -6.59
N HIS A 38 19.97 18.65 -7.76
CA HIS A 38 20.25 17.24 -8.06
C HIS A 38 21.12 16.53 -7.00
N ALA A 39 21.94 17.27 -6.26
CA ALA A 39 22.79 16.74 -5.18
C ALA A 39 21.98 16.42 -3.89
N ASP A 40 20.98 17.22 -3.57
CA ASP A 40 20.14 17.04 -2.38
C ASP A 40 19.19 15.86 -2.53
N VAL A 41 18.74 15.58 -3.76
CA VAL A 41 17.87 14.42 -4.08
C VAL A 41 18.64 13.10 -3.90
N ALA A 42 19.93 13.07 -4.18
CA ALA A 42 20.75 11.86 -4.05
C ALA A 42 21.09 11.51 -2.57
N ALA A 43 21.08 12.50 -1.67
CA ALA A 43 21.54 12.33 -0.29
C ALA A 43 20.47 11.82 0.70
N ALA A 44 19.20 11.78 0.30
CA ALA A 44 18.08 11.46 1.19
C ALA A 44 17.11 10.42 0.59
N GLN A 45 17.62 9.45 -0.14
CA GLN A 45 16.80 8.39 -0.73
C GLN A 45 16.56 7.27 0.28
N HIS A 46 15.33 6.76 0.26
CA HIS A 46 14.94 5.52 0.91
C HIS A 46 14.30 4.59 -0.12
N ARG A 47 14.17 3.31 0.21
CA ARG A 47 13.52 2.34 -0.67
C ARG A 47 12.12 2.04 -0.13
N MET A 48 11.13 2.11 -1.01
CA MET A 48 9.80 1.62 -0.71
C MET A 48 9.60 0.25 -1.35
N ALA A 49 9.18 -0.73 -0.58
CA ALA A 49 8.79 -2.05 -1.06
C ALA A 49 7.37 -2.01 -1.63
N TYR A 50 7.10 -2.83 -2.64
CA TYR A 50 5.75 -3.07 -3.11
C TYR A 50 5.57 -4.50 -3.60
N TRP A 51 4.38 -5.02 -3.41
CA TRP A 51 3.96 -6.34 -3.84
C TRP A 51 3.13 -6.21 -5.10
N GLU A 52 3.43 -7.03 -6.10
CA GLU A 52 2.70 -7.03 -7.36
C GLU A 52 2.04 -8.37 -7.63
N TRP A 53 0.73 -8.36 -7.90
CA TRP A 53 -0.04 -9.48 -8.42
C TRP A 53 -0.42 -9.23 -9.85
N ASN A 54 -0.19 -10.20 -10.73
CA ASN A 54 -0.60 -10.14 -12.13
C ASN A 54 -0.94 -11.54 -12.67
N ALA A 55 -2.22 -11.83 -12.75
CA ALA A 55 -2.77 -13.06 -13.29
C ALA A 55 -3.43 -12.87 -14.67
N THR A 56 -3.22 -11.72 -15.29
CA THR A 56 -3.85 -11.38 -16.59
C THR A 56 -3.30 -12.18 -17.77
N GLY A 57 -2.19 -12.90 -17.58
CA GLY A 57 -1.44 -13.51 -18.69
C GLY A 57 -0.62 -12.53 -19.52
N ASN A 58 -0.70 -11.23 -19.22
CA ASN A 58 0.08 -10.17 -19.86
C ASN A 58 0.90 -9.42 -18.80
N PRO A 59 2.24 -9.61 -18.74
CA PRO A 59 3.09 -8.90 -17.77
C PRO A 59 3.06 -7.38 -17.95
N ALA A 60 2.73 -6.89 -19.15
CA ALA A 60 2.60 -5.48 -19.46
C ALA A 60 1.14 -5.00 -19.49
N HIS A 61 0.25 -5.62 -18.71
CA HIS A 61 -1.15 -5.23 -18.70
C HIS A 61 -1.31 -3.75 -18.32
N PRO A 62 -2.02 -2.93 -19.15
CA PRO A 62 -2.00 -1.47 -19.02
C PRO A 62 -2.92 -0.92 -17.93
N HIS A 63 -3.79 -1.73 -17.35
CA HIS A 63 -4.63 -1.36 -16.21
C HIS A 63 -3.89 -1.71 -14.91
N VAL A 64 -3.68 -0.71 -14.07
CA VAL A 64 -3.06 -0.83 -12.75
C VAL A 64 -4.07 -0.44 -11.67
N VAL A 65 -4.15 -1.25 -10.62
CA VAL A 65 -4.86 -0.94 -9.38
C VAL A 65 -3.84 -0.81 -8.26
N VAL A 66 -3.74 0.36 -7.65
CA VAL A 66 -2.88 0.58 -6.47
C VAL A 66 -3.73 0.42 -5.21
N CYS A 67 -3.28 -0.45 -4.29
CA CYS A 67 -3.94 -0.69 -3.00
C CYS A 67 -3.04 -0.22 -1.86
N VAL A 68 -3.41 0.87 -1.17
CA VAL A 68 -2.59 1.51 -0.15
C VAL A 68 -3.21 1.33 1.24
N HIS A 69 -2.40 0.81 2.15
CA HIS A 69 -2.82 0.39 3.50
C HIS A 69 -2.98 1.55 4.50
N GLY A 70 -3.59 1.25 5.64
CA GLY A 70 -3.75 2.16 6.77
C GLY A 70 -2.46 2.39 7.56
N LEU A 71 -2.50 3.29 8.53
CA LEU A 71 -1.34 3.86 9.25
C LEU A 71 -0.38 2.83 9.84
N SER A 72 -0.88 1.80 10.52
CA SER A 72 -0.07 0.76 11.20
C SER A 72 -0.08 -0.57 10.45
N ARG A 73 -0.44 -0.57 9.17
CA ARG A 73 -0.64 -1.78 8.36
C ARG A 73 0.46 -1.93 7.31
N GLN A 74 0.27 -2.84 6.34
CA GLN A 74 1.21 -3.15 5.28
C GLN A 74 0.50 -3.60 4.00
N GLY A 75 1.20 -3.67 2.88
CA GLY A 75 0.64 -4.03 1.57
C GLY A 75 0.00 -5.40 1.51
N ARG A 76 0.50 -6.38 2.30
CA ARG A 76 -0.03 -7.75 2.36
C ARG A 76 -1.44 -7.84 2.99
N ASP A 77 -1.95 -6.77 3.59
CA ASP A 77 -3.36 -6.71 4.03
C ASP A 77 -4.34 -6.85 2.86
N PHE A 78 -3.89 -6.52 1.65
CA PHE A 78 -4.69 -6.62 0.44
C PHE A 78 -4.59 -7.96 -0.29
N ASP A 79 -3.91 -8.98 0.25
CA ASP A 79 -3.67 -10.26 -0.43
C ASP A 79 -4.93 -10.86 -1.07
N THR A 80 -6.03 -10.89 -0.33
CA THR A 80 -7.30 -11.45 -0.82
C THR A 80 -7.90 -10.60 -1.94
N LEU A 81 -7.96 -9.30 -1.77
CA LEU A 81 -8.47 -8.37 -2.78
C LEU A 81 -7.57 -8.36 -4.02
N ALA A 82 -6.26 -8.26 -3.81
CA ALA A 82 -5.28 -8.22 -4.89
C ALA A 82 -5.33 -9.48 -5.74
N ARG A 83 -5.45 -10.65 -5.11
CA ARG A 83 -5.61 -11.93 -5.81
C ARG A 83 -6.89 -11.94 -6.66
N SER A 84 -8.00 -11.43 -6.14
CA SER A 84 -9.26 -11.35 -6.88
C SER A 84 -9.20 -10.40 -8.08
N LEU A 85 -8.50 -9.27 -7.94
CA LEU A 85 -8.39 -8.27 -9.00
C LEU A 85 -7.33 -8.62 -10.04
N SER A 86 -6.35 -9.46 -9.69
CA SER A 86 -5.17 -9.74 -10.51
C SER A 86 -5.48 -10.40 -11.85
N ALA A 87 -6.65 -11.04 -12.00
CA ALA A 87 -7.11 -11.60 -13.28
C ALA A 87 -7.44 -10.50 -14.32
N HIS A 88 -7.63 -9.25 -13.89
CA HIS A 88 -8.12 -8.15 -14.73
C HIS A 88 -7.21 -6.93 -14.73
N ALA A 89 -6.20 -6.88 -13.85
CA ALA A 89 -5.29 -5.76 -13.71
C ALA A 89 -3.97 -6.20 -13.07
N ARG A 90 -2.94 -5.39 -13.21
CA ARG A 90 -1.76 -5.44 -12.35
C ARG A 90 -2.13 -4.78 -11.02
N VAL A 91 -2.03 -5.49 -9.91
CA VAL A 91 -2.38 -4.97 -8.59
C VAL A 91 -1.09 -4.69 -7.83
N ILE A 92 -0.90 -3.44 -7.44
CA ILE A 92 0.31 -2.94 -6.78
C ILE A 92 -0.04 -2.56 -5.34
N CYS A 93 0.57 -3.23 -4.38
CA CYS A 93 0.33 -2.99 -2.95
C CYS A 93 1.64 -2.55 -2.29
N PRO A 94 1.91 -1.22 -2.18
CA PRO A 94 3.11 -0.74 -1.51
C PRO A 94 3.04 -0.95 0.00
N ASP A 95 4.21 -1.16 0.60
CA ASP A 95 4.45 -0.93 2.01
C ASP A 95 4.87 0.53 2.16
N VAL A 96 4.01 1.40 2.66
CA VAL A 96 4.34 2.83 2.85
C VAL A 96 5.57 2.95 3.74
N VAL A 97 6.49 3.89 3.43
CA VAL A 97 7.76 4.07 4.15
C VAL A 97 7.61 3.93 5.68
N GLY A 98 8.51 3.17 6.30
CA GLY A 98 8.48 2.82 7.73
C GLY A 98 7.55 1.65 8.08
N ARG A 99 6.96 0.96 7.09
CA ARG A 99 6.10 -0.22 7.30
C ARG A 99 6.55 -1.38 6.41
N GLY A 100 6.15 -2.59 6.80
CA GLY A 100 6.42 -3.81 6.04
C GLY A 100 7.89 -4.01 5.72
N GLN A 101 8.20 -4.13 4.44
CA GLN A 101 9.54 -4.35 3.90
C GLN A 101 10.23 -3.05 3.42
N SER A 102 9.58 -1.90 3.59
CA SER A 102 10.14 -0.59 3.25
C SER A 102 11.18 -0.11 4.28
N ASP A 103 12.09 0.73 3.82
CA ASP A 103 13.07 1.37 4.69
C ASP A 103 12.37 2.32 5.69
N TRP A 104 13.07 2.67 6.76
CA TRP A 104 12.63 3.64 7.75
C TRP A 104 13.31 4.99 7.49
N LEU A 105 12.59 6.08 7.72
CA LEU A 105 13.16 7.41 7.69
C LEU A 105 13.99 7.65 8.95
N ALA A 106 15.16 8.27 8.78
CA ALA A 106 16.02 8.64 9.89
C ALA A 106 15.39 9.74 10.76
N ASP A 107 14.67 10.69 10.14
CA ASP A 107 13.93 11.74 10.84
C ASP A 107 12.45 11.34 10.99
N PRO A 108 11.96 11.15 12.22
CA PRO A 108 10.54 10.86 12.47
C PRO A 108 9.58 11.93 11.96
N LEU A 109 10.01 13.18 11.83
CA LEU A 109 9.20 14.28 11.29
C LEU A 109 8.96 14.14 9.77
N GLY A 110 9.70 13.27 9.09
CA GLY A 110 9.49 12.95 7.68
C GLY A 110 8.24 12.10 7.38
N TYR A 111 7.63 11.48 8.38
CA TYR A 111 6.42 10.66 8.18
C TYR A 111 5.16 11.53 7.99
N GLN A 112 5.04 12.12 6.80
CA GLN A 112 3.99 13.08 6.45
C GLN A 112 3.36 12.78 5.09
N LEU A 113 2.12 13.21 4.87
CA LEU A 113 1.39 13.01 3.62
C LEU A 113 2.13 13.47 2.36
N PRO A 114 2.84 14.64 2.35
CA PRO A 114 3.60 15.03 1.16
C PRO A 114 4.69 14.03 0.78
N VAL A 115 5.40 13.45 1.77
CA VAL A 115 6.42 12.42 1.53
C VAL A 115 5.78 11.15 0.99
N TYR A 116 4.69 10.69 1.60
CA TYR A 116 3.96 9.52 1.10
C TYR A 116 3.44 9.72 -0.33
N ALA A 117 2.92 10.90 -0.65
CA ALA A 117 2.50 11.23 -2.00
C ALA A 117 3.66 11.20 -3.00
N ALA A 118 4.82 11.76 -2.64
CA ALA A 118 6.02 11.73 -3.46
C ALA A 118 6.52 10.29 -3.71
N ASP A 119 6.47 9.43 -2.69
CA ASP A 119 6.81 8.01 -2.81
C ASP A 119 5.87 7.28 -3.78
N MET A 120 4.56 7.58 -3.71
CA MET A 120 3.60 7.00 -4.66
C MET A 120 3.84 7.47 -6.09
N LEU A 121 4.24 8.73 -6.30
CA LEU A 121 4.59 9.21 -7.64
C LEU A 121 5.84 8.49 -8.17
N ALA A 122 6.86 8.28 -7.34
CA ALA A 122 8.05 7.50 -7.71
C ALA A 122 7.67 6.05 -8.07
N LEU A 123 6.81 5.42 -7.28
CA LEU A 123 6.29 4.07 -7.55
C LEU A 123 5.57 4.01 -8.90
N LEU A 124 4.63 4.92 -9.13
CA LEU A 124 3.85 4.95 -10.37
C LEU A 124 4.73 5.21 -11.59
N ALA A 125 5.74 6.08 -11.45
CA ALA A 125 6.72 6.34 -12.51
C ALA A 125 7.53 5.07 -12.84
N GLN A 126 8.03 4.35 -11.84
CA GLN A 126 8.77 3.08 -12.04
C GLN A 126 7.90 2.00 -12.70
N VAL A 127 6.69 1.80 -12.17
CA VAL A 127 5.75 0.80 -12.72
C VAL A 127 5.37 1.14 -14.17
N HIS A 128 5.22 2.43 -14.49
CA HIS A 128 4.96 2.89 -15.85
C HIS A 128 6.15 2.70 -16.80
N GLN A 129 7.37 2.88 -16.30
CA GLN A 129 8.59 2.63 -17.10
C GLN A 129 8.76 1.14 -17.42
N GLN A 130 8.41 0.27 -16.48
CA GLN A 130 8.44 -1.18 -16.70
C GLN A 130 7.38 -1.63 -17.72
N ALA A 131 6.18 -1.09 -17.61
CA ALA A 131 5.07 -1.36 -18.52
C ALA A 131 4.07 -0.19 -18.50
N PRO A 132 3.71 0.39 -19.66
CA PRO A 132 2.87 1.58 -19.73
C PRO A 132 1.53 1.42 -19.00
N ILE A 133 1.21 2.38 -18.14
CA ILE A 133 -0.08 2.49 -17.45
C ILE A 133 -0.98 3.39 -18.30
N THR A 134 -2.13 2.90 -18.74
CA THR A 134 -3.16 3.70 -19.42
C THR A 134 -4.42 3.85 -18.60
N THR A 135 -4.62 2.99 -17.61
CA THR A 135 -5.74 3.02 -16.70
C THR A 135 -5.22 2.84 -15.28
N LEU A 136 -5.54 3.80 -14.41
CA LEU A 136 -5.12 3.81 -13.01
C LEU A 136 -6.34 3.87 -12.10
N ASP A 137 -6.53 2.86 -11.26
CA ASP A 137 -7.50 2.85 -10.18
C ASP A 137 -6.76 2.81 -8.82
N TRP A 138 -7.39 3.33 -7.78
CA TRP A 138 -6.82 3.41 -6.44
C TRP A 138 -7.80 2.89 -5.40
N VAL A 139 -7.31 2.05 -4.50
CA VAL A 139 -8.02 1.60 -3.31
C VAL A 139 -7.19 2.01 -2.10
N GLY A 140 -7.72 2.87 -1.25
CA GLY A 140 -7.02 3.35 -0.07
C GLY A 140 -7.80 3.09 1.21
N THR A 141 -7.16 2.44 2.18
CA THR A 141 -7.70 2.25 3.52
C THR A 141 -7.15 3.32 4.45
N SER A 142 -8.02 4.07 5.12
CA SER A 142 -7.65 5.07 6.12
C SER A 142 -6.55 6.01 5.58
N MET A 143 -5.32 5.99 6.14
CA MET A 143 -4.17 6.76 5.63
C MET A 143 -3.95 6.58 4.12
N GLY A 144 -4.11 5.36 3.58
CA GLY A 144 -3.97 5.10 2.15
C GLY A 144 -5.02 5.80 1.30
N GLY A 145 -6.21 6.05 1.85
CA GLY A 145 -7.25 6.88 1.24
C GLY A 145 -6.88 8.36 1.26
N LEU A 146 -6.27 8.86 2.36
CA LEU A 146 -5.76 10.25 2.44
C LEU A 146 -4.67 10.50 1.39
N ILE A 147 -3.73 9.56 1.24
CA ILE A 147 -2.70 9.62 0.21
C ILE A 147 -3.34 9.64 -1.18
N GLY A 148 -4.32 8.75 -1.43
CA GLY A 148 -5.05 8.69 -2.69
C GLY A 148 -5.79 9.99 -3.02
N MET A 149 -6.43 10.62 -2.04
CA MET A 149 -7.08 11.93 -2.22
C MET A 149 -6.05 13.03 -2.54
N ALA A 150 -4.89 13.04 -1.86
CA ALA A 150 -3.83 14.00 -2.14
C ALA A 150 -3.28 13.83 -3.57
N VAL A 151 -3.02 12.59 -3.99
CA VAL A 151 -2.49 12.28 -5.33
C VAL A 151 -3.52 12.56 -6.42
N ALA A 152 -4.78 12.18 -6.22
CA ALA A 152 -5.82 12.38 -7.23
C ALA A 152 -6.33 13.82 -7.32
N GLY A 153 -6.30 14.55 -6.18
CA GLY A 153 -6.87 15.89 -6.08
C GLY A 153 -5.91 17.04 -6.40
N GLN A 154 -4.61 16.81 -6.46
CA GLN A 154 -3.63 17.86 -6.75
C GLN A 154 -3.37 17.97 -8.25
N PRO A 155 -3.72 19.12 -8.89
CA PRO A 155 -3.44 19.34 -10.30
C PRO A 155 -1.95 19.37 -10.61
N GLY A 156 -1.56 18.90 -11.80
CA GLY A 156 -0.19 19.02 -12.30
C GLY A 156 0.81 18.00 -11.77
N LEU A 157 0.38 17.04 -10.95
CA LEU A 157 1.26 15.94 -10.56
C LEU A 157 1.61 15.06 -11.79
N PRO A 158 2.86 14.54 -11.87
CA PRO A 158 3.34 13.74 -13.00
C PRO A 158 2.80 12.29 -12.93
N LEU A 159 1.49 12.14 -12.96
CA LEU A 159 0.84 10.83 -13.01
C LEU A 159 0.92 10.26 -14.43
N PRO A 160 1.19 8.95 -14.59
CA PRO A 160 1.21 8.30 -15.90
C PRO A 160 -0.18 8.27 -16.56
N ALA A 161 -1.23 8.24 -15.76
CA ALA A 161 -2.63 8.38 -16.14
C ALA A 161 -3.41 9.02 -14.98
N PRO A 162 -4.49 9.76 -15.23
CA PRO A 162 -5.36 10.23 -14.16
C PRO A 162 -5.95 9.06 -13.34
N VAL A 163 -6.11 9.25 -12.03
CA VAL A 163 -6.83 8.28 -11.19
C VAL A 163 -8.29 8.24 -11.64
N ARG A 164 -8.68 7.16 -12.28
CA ARG A 164 -10.01 6.97 -12.83
C ARG A 164 -11.06 6.70 -11.76
N ARG A 165 -10.70 5.86 -10.80
CA ARG A 165 -11.54 5.47 -9.66
C ARG A 165 -10.73 5.53 -8.39
N LEU A 166 -11.30 6.15 -7.36
CA LEU A 166 -10.74 6.22 -6.02
C LEU A 166 -11.73 5.57 -5.05
N VAL A 167 -11.37 4.43 -4.51
CA VAL A 167 -12.13 3.74 -3.46
C VAL A 167 -11.53 4.17 -2.12
N LEU A 168 -12.35 4.74 -1.27
CA LEU A 168 -12.02 5.16 0.08
C LEU A 168 -12.66 4.17 1.05
N ASN A 169 -11.82 3.41 1.75
CA ASN A 169 -12.23 2.47 2.78
C ASN A 169 -11.89 3.05 4.16
N ASP A 170 -12.90 3.20 5.01
CA ASP A 170 -12.77 3.70 6.38
C ASP A 170 -12.11 5.09 6.49
N VAL A 171 -12.39 5.97 5.53
CA VAL A 171 -11.96 7.37 5.54
C VAL A 171 -12.81 8.20 4.57
N GLY A 172 -12.96 9.48 4.87
CA GLY A 172 -13.58 10.47 4.00
C GLY A 172 -12.74 11.75 3.94
N PRO A 173 -13.21 12.75 3.18
CA PRO A 173 -12.53 14.05 3.05
C PRO A 173 -12.56 14.88 4.35
N VAL A 174 -13.37 14.48 5.31
CA VAL A 174 -13.46 15.09 6.65
C VAL A 174 -13.14 14.02 7.67
N ILE A 175 -12.15 14.29 8.52
CA ILE A 175 -11.75 13.41 9.62
C ILE A 175 -12.17 14.05 10.92
N GLN A 176 -12.93 13.32 11.73
CA GLN A 176 -13.32 13.78 13.05
C GLN A 176 -12.11 13.77 14.00
N TRP A 177 -11.90 14.87 14.70
CA TRP A 177 -10.79 15.00 15.64
C TRP A 177 -10.78 13.92 16.73
N GLN A 178 -11.96 13.52 17.21
CA GLN A 178 -12.13 12.46 18.19
C GLN A 178 -11.58 11.10 17.70
N ALA A 179 -11.73 10.81 16.41
CA ALA A 179 -11.18 9.60 15.82
C ALA A 179 -9.64 9.62 15.85
N LEU A 180 -9.03 10.78 15.52
CA LEU A 180 -7.57 10.95 15.60
C LEU A 180 -7.04 10.84 17.02
N GLN A 181 -7.72 11.45 17.99
CA GLN A 181 -7.36 11.35 19.41
C GLN A 181 -7.38 9.89 19.89
N ARG A 182 -8.40 9.13 19.50
CA ARG A 182 -8.51 7.72 19.86
C ARG A 182 -7.35 6.90 19.28
N ILE A 183 -7.03 7.07 17.99
CA ILE A 183 -5.89 6.41 17.35
C ILE A 183 -4.59 6.77 18.07
N GLY A 184 -4.40 8.06 18.45
CA GLY A 184 -3.22 8.54 19.16
C GLY A 184 -3.02 7.90 20.55
N GLN A 185 -4.07 7.36 21.17
CA GLN A 185 -3.95 6.64 22.44
C GLN A 185 -3.27 5.28 22.32
N TYR A 186 -3.23 4.69 21.13
CA TYR A 186 -2.67 3.37 20.90
C TYR A 186 -1.34 3.42 20.13
N LEU A 187 -1.07 4.50 19.41
CA LEU A 187 0.13 4.63 18.59
C LEU A 187 1.35 5.01 19.44
N GLY A 188 2.48 4.32 19.16
CA GLY A 188 3.77 4.66 19.75
C GLY A 188 3.96 4.16 21.19
N TYR A 189 3.03 3.43 21.76
CA TYR A 189 3.24 2.77 23.05
C TYR A 189 4.19 1.57 22.88
N PRO A 190 5.35 1.58 23.58
CA PRO A 190 6.23 0.42 23.58
C PRO A 190 5.56 -0.70 24.36
N ALA A 191 4.95 -1.64 23.66
CA ALA A 191 4.38 -2.82 24.28
C ALA A 191 5.40 -3.97 24.24
N ARG A 192 5.58 -4.64 25.38
CA ARG A 192 6.30 -5.92 25.48
C ARG A 192 5.33 -6.97 25.95
N PHE A 193 5.38 -8.12 25.33
CA PHE A 193 4.51 -9.24 25.63
C PHE A 193 5.37 -10.47 25.92
N ASP A 194 4.99 -11.24 26.95
CA ASP A 194 5.72 -12.45 27.36
C ASP A 194 5.38 -13.65 26.46
N SER A 195 4.31 -13.54 25.67
CA SER A 195 3.88 -14.58 24.73
C SER A 195 3.17 -13.98 23.51
N LEU A 196 3.14 -14.77 22.42
CA LEU A 196 2.37 -14.45 21.21
C LEU A 196 0.87 -14.34 21.52
N GLN A 197 0.36 -15.20 22.40
CA GLN A 197 -1.05 -15.19 22.81
C GLN A 197 -1.40 -13.87 23.50
N GLN A 198 -0.57 -13.41 24.44
CA GLN A 198 -0.77 -12.12 25.13
C GLN A 198 -0.77 -10.95 24.14
N ALA A 199 0.12 -10.96 23.14
CA ALA A 199 0.13 -9.94 22.09
C ALA A 199 -1.15 -9.97 21.25
N ALA A 200 -1.61 -11.17 20.86
CA ALA A 200 -2.83 -11.36 20.10
C ALA A 200 -4.07 -10.87 20.86
N ASP A 201 -4.18 -11.20 22.14
CA ASP A 201 -5.30 -10.79 23.01
C ASP A 201 -5.34 -9.27 23.18
N ALA A 202 -4.17 -8.62 23.36
CA ALA A 202 -4.08 -7.17 23.42
C ALA A 202 -4.50 -6.48 22.11
N MET A 203 -4.07 -7.01 20.97
CA MET A 203 -4.49 -6.50 19.64
C MET A 203 -5.99 -6.73 19.41
N TRP A 204 -6.52 -7.88 19.83
CA TRP A 204 -7.94 -8.16 19.72
C TRP A 204 -8.79 -7.17 20.53
N ALA A 205 -8.39 -6.88 21.76
CA ALA A 205 -9.07 -5.91 22.63
C ALA A 205 -9.13 -4.49 22.02
N ILE A 206 -8.07 -4.07 21.29
CA ILE A 206 -8.04 -2.81 20.56
C ILE A 206 -8.99 -2.88 19.36
N SER A 207 -8.92 -3.95 18.58
CA SER A 207 -9.68 -4.11 17.32
C SER A 207 -11.19 -4.20 17.53
N THR A 208 -11.65 -4.80 18.63
CA THR A 208 -13.08 -4.93 18.97
C THR A 208 -13.69 -3.66 19.55
N SER A 209 -12.87 -2.64 19.79
CA SER A 209 -13.32 -1.34 20.30
C SER A 209 -13.70 -0.35 19.20
N PHE A 210 -13.65 -0.77 17.91
CA PHE A 210 -14.01 0.04 16.73
C PHE A 210 -15.38 -0.30 16.18
#